data_9568d01fe922ba69191e4ab5b3a4bb2c
#
_entry.id   9568d01fe922ba69191e4ab5b3a4bb2c
#
_cell.length_a   1.000
_cell.length_b   1.000
_cell.length_c   1.000
_cell.angle_alpha   90.00
_cell.angle_beta   90.00
_cell.angle_gamma   90.00
#
_symmetry.space_group_name_H-M   'P 1'
#
loop_
_entity.id
_entity.type
_entity.pdbx_description
1 polymer ?
#
loop_
_entity_poly.entity_id
_entity_poly.type
_entity_poly.pdbx_seq_one_letter_code
_entity_poly.pdbx_strand_id
1 'polypeptide(L)'
;MTVNKVTVSDGRASGPYDQERAEKAVRELLLALGEDPDREGLKETPARVARAMKENFEGLWQSPEDVLTTTFDIGHEELVIVRDIEVFSHCEHHLTPFHGVAHIGYIPRGKITGLSKLARLVDMYSKRPQVQERLTTQIADAMVDILDPLGVIVIIDCEHLCMSMRGVRKSQARTTTSAVRGQLLNPATRAEAISLINQSR
;
A
#
# COMPACT_ATOMS: atom_id res chain seq x y z
N MET A 1 -7.32 15.24 28.56
CA MET A 1 -7.53 15.63 27.17
C MET A 1 -7.97 14.39 26.41
N THR A 2 -9.24 14.31 26.04
CA THR A 2 -9.81 13.18 25.30
C THR A 2 -9.36 13.35 23.85
N VAL A 3 -8.43 12.50 23.39
CA VAL A 3 -8.08 12.43 21.98
C VAL A 3 -9.31 11.85 21.26
N ASN A 4 -10.01 12.69 20.50
CA ASN A 4 -11.06 12.21 19.59
C ASN A 4 -10.41 11.17 18.65
N LYS A 5 -10.79 9.90 18.79
CA LYS A 5 -10.49 8.89 17.79
C LYS A 5 -11.18 9.34 16.50
N VAL A 6 -10.41 9.91 15.59
CA VAL A 6 -10.83 10.06 14.20
C VAL A 6 -11.00 8.62 13.69
N THR A 7 -12.23 8.23 13.41
CA THR A 7 -12.52 7.00 12.67
C THR A 7 -11.92 7.19 11.28
N VAL A 8 -10.71 6.67 11.08
CA VAL A 8 -10.09 6.62 9.76
C VAL A 8 -10.96 5.69 8.92
N SER A 9 -11.53 6.19 7.82
CA SER A 9 -12.24 5.33 6.87
C SER A 9 -11.28 4.23 6.42
N ASP A 10 -11.77 3.03 6.17
CA ASP A 10 -10.97 1.91 5.68
C ASP A 10 -10.36 2.15 4.28
N GLY A 11 -10.61 3.34 3.72
CA GLY A 11 -10.12 3.78 2.42
C GLY A 11 -10.83 3.10 1.24
N ARG A 12 -12.03 2.55 1.44
CA ARG A 12 -12.85 1.98 0.35
C ARG A 12 -13.63 3.06 -0.39
N ALA A 13 -13.90 2.83 -1.66
CA ALA A 13 -14.74 3.71 -2.46
C ALA A 13 -16.19 3.70 -1.97
N SER A 14 -16.83 4.87 -1.99
CA SER A 14 -18.25 5.03 -1.67
C SER A 14 -19.20 4.72 -2.86
N GLY A 15 -18.63 4.45 -4.05
CA GLY A 15 -19.40 4.17 -5.27
C GLY A 15 -18.50 3.69 -6.41
N PRO A 16 -19.09 3.39 -7.59
CA PRO A 16 -18.33 2.96 -8.76
C PRO A 16 -17.46 4.07 -9.32
N TYR A 17 -16.43 3.69 -10.08
CA TYR A 17 -15.62 4.65 -10.80
C TYR A 17 -16.42 5.31 -11.94
N ASP A 18 -16.39 6.63 -11.99
CA ASP A 18 -17.03 7.43 -13.01
C ASP A 18 -15.96 7.98 -13.99
N GLN A 19 -15.75 7.26 -15.08
CA GLN A 19 -14.74 7.56 -16.09
C GLN A 19 -14.99 8.94 -16.73
N GLU A 20 -16.22 9.23 -17.13
CA GLU A 20 -16.56 10.48 -17.83
C GLU A 20 -16.35 11.71 -16.94
N ARG A 21 -16.74 11.59 -15.68
CA ARG A 21 -16.52 12.66 -14.69
C ARG A 21 -15.03 12.86 -14.42
N ALA A 22 -14.23 11.79 -14.37
CA ALA A 22 -12.79 11.88 -14.20
C ALA A 22 -12.12 12.58 -15.40
N GLU A 23 -12.53 12.25 -16.64
CA GLU A 23 -12.02 12.90 -17.84
C GLU A 23 -12.33 14.41 -17.84
N LYS A 24 -13.56 14.80 -17.51
CA LYS A 24 -13.95 16.22 -17.37
C LYS A 24 -13.09 16.93 -16.33
N ALA A 25 -12.85 16.31 -15.17
CA ALA A 25 -12.04 16.90 -14.11
C ALA A 25 -10.58 17.12 -14.55
N VAL A 26 -9.99 16.18 -15.28
CA VAL A 26 -8.64 16.32 -15.83
C VAL A 26 -8.58 17.45 -16.89
N ARG A 27 -9.60 17.56 -17.75
CA ARG A 27 -9.67 18.66 -18.73
C ARG A 27 -9.72 20.02 -18.03
N GLU A 28 -10.57 20.15 -17.01
CA GLU A 28 -10.66 21.37 -16.21
C GLU A 28 -9.35 21.71 -15.50
N LEU A 29 -8.64 20.70 -15.00
CA LEU A 29 -7.31 20.90 -14.40
C LEU A 29 -6.32 21.47 -15.41
N LEU A 30 -6.29 20.97 -16.67
CA LEU A 30 -5.42 21.49 -17.72
C LEU A 30 -5.73 22.95 -18.03
N LEU A 31 -7.01 23.31 -18.15
CA LEU A 31 -7.45 24.68 -18.35
C LEU A 31 -7.04 25.58 -17.17
N ALA A 32 -7.20 25.12 -15.94
CA ALA A 32 -6.82 25.87 -14.73
C ALA A 32 -5.30 26.11 -14.63
N LEU A 33 -4.49 25.22 -15.22
CA LEU A 33 -3.04 25.39 -15.34
C LEU A 33 -2.63 26.38 -16.44
N GLY A 34 -3.59 26.86 -17.26
CA GLY A 34 -3.34 27.74 -18.40
C GLY A 34 -2.91 27.00 -19.67
N GLU A 35 -3.10 25.69 -19.71
CA GLU A 35 -2.75 24.85 -20.86
C GLU A 35 -3.94 24.74 -21.82
N ASP A 36 -3.67 24.49 -23.11
CA ASP A 36 -4.69 24.22 -24.13
C ASP A 36 -4.94 22.69 -24.24
N PRO A 37 -6.05 22.19 -23.67
CA PRO A 37 -6.36 20.76 -23.71
C PRO A 37 -6.71 20.25 -25.12
N ASP A 38 -6.96 21.13 -26.10
CA ASP A 38 -7.35 20.77 -27.46
C ASP A 38 -6.15 20.66 -28.41
N ARG A 39 -4.94 21.10 -27.99
CA ARG A 39 -3.73 20.89 -28.76
C ARG A 39 -3.43 19.38 -28.92
N GLU A 40 -2.82 19.00 -30.03
CA GLU A 40 -2.63 17.62 -30.45
C GLU A 40 -2.02 16.72 -29.35
N GLY A 41 -1.01 17.21 -28.62
CA GLY A 41 -0.36 16.44 -27.55
C GLY A 41 -1.20 16.22 -26.31
N LEU A 42 -2.26 17.00 -26.06
CA LEU A 42 -3.12 16.91 -24.87
C LEU A 42 -4.54 16.42 -25.14
N LYS A 43 -4.97 16.36 -26.40
CA LYS A 43 -6.34 16.00 -26.78
C LYS A 43 -6.83 14.69 -26.17
N GLU A 44 -5.94 13.68 -26.08
CA GLU A 44 -6.26 12.38 -25.48
C GLU A 44 -5.87 12.28 -24.01
N THR A 45 -5.23 13.29 -23.44
CA THR A 45 -4.70 13.25 -22.07
C THR A 45 -5.79 13.05 -21.01
N PRO A 46 -6.96 13.73 -21.07
CA PRO A 46 -8.02 13.50 -20.10
C PRO A 46 -8.44 12.03 -20.00
N ALA A 47 -8.67 11.38 -21.13
CA ALA A 47 -9.07 9.98 -21.21
C ALA A 47 -7.94 9.04 -20.74
N ARG A 48 -6.69 9.33 -21.10
CA ARG A 48 -5.53 8.52 -20.67
C ARG A 48 -5.32 8.62 -19.17
N VAL A 49 -5.36 9.82 -18.61
CA VAL A 49 -5.20 10.04 -17.16
C VAL A 49 -6.34 9.38 -16.39
N ALA A 50 -7.59 9.52 -16.85
CA ALA A 50 -8.71 8.89 -16.18
C ALA A 50 -8.57 7.35 -16.15
N ARG A 51 -8.15 6.71 -17.25
CA ARG A 51 -7.89 5.26 -17.26
C ARG A 51 -6.75 4.88 -16.32
N ALA A 52 -5.64 5.64 -16.33
CA ALA A 52 -4.52 5.39 -15.42
C ALA A 52 -4.92 5.55 -13.94
N MET A 53 -5.76 6.53 -13.61
CA MET A 53 -6.27 6.71 -12.25
C MET A 53 -7.16 5.55 -11.82
N LYS A 54 -7.99 5.00 -12.72
CA LYS A 54 -8.78 3.79 -12.43
C LYS A 54 -7.90 2.62 -12.06
N GLU A 55 -6.80 2.41 -12.79
CA GLU A 55 -5.82 1.33 -12.53
C GLU A 55 -5.06 1.59 -11.23
N ASN A 56 -4.54 2.80 -11.04
CA ASN A 56 -3.75 3.19 -9.87
C ASN A 56 -4.55 3.14 -8.56
N PHE A 57 -5.87 3.24 -8.64
CA PHE A 57 -6.75 3.24 -7.47
C PHE A 57 -7.72 2.06 -7.43
N GLU A 58 -7.46 0.99 -8.17
CA GLU A 58 -8.36 -0.19 -8.21
C GLU A 58 -8.57 -0.86 -6.85
N GLY A 59 -7.61 -0.73 -5.93
CA GLY A 59 -7.72 -1.25 -4.57
C GLY A 59 -8.84 -0.60 -3.74
N LEU A 60 -9.40 0.53 -4.19
CA LEU A 60 -10.59 1.14 -3.56
C LEU A 60 -11.82 0.23 -3.63
N TRP A 61 -11.90 -0.65 -4.62
CA TRP A 61 -13.03 -1.56 -4.88
C TRP A 61 -12.71 -3.02 -4.54
N GLN A 62 -11.55 -3.29 -3.93
CA GLN A 62 -11.12 -4.64 -3.55
C GLN A 62 -11.15 -4.81 -2.03
N SER A 63 -11.30 -6.06 -1.57
CA SER A 63 -11.24 -6.41 -0.16
C SER A 63 -10.11 -7.41 0.13
N PRO A 64 -9.50 -7.37 1.33
CA PRO A 64 -8.43 -8.30 1.68
C PRO A 64 -8.91 -9.75 1.76
N GLU A 65 -10.20 -9.99 2.05
CA GLU A 65 -10.82 -11.30 2.05
C GLU A 65 -10.81 -11.95 0.66
N ASP A 66 -10.96 -11.15 -0.40
CA ASP A 66 -10.90 -11.62 -1.79
C ASP A 66 -9.45 -11.96 -2.21
N VAL A 67 -8.46 -11.38 -1.54
CA VAL A 67 -7.05 -11.60 -1.81
C VAL A 67 -6.50 -12.79 -1.04
N LEU A 68 -6.72 -12.86 0.27
CA LEU A 68 -6.15 -13.89 1.17
C LEU A 68 -7.03 -15.17 1.21
N THR A 69 -7.39 -15.69 0.05
CA THR A 69 -8.35 -16.80 -0.10
C THR A 69 -7.75 -18.20 0.04
N THR A 70 -6.43 -18.35 -0.05
CA THR A 70 -5.78 -19.67 -0.19
C THR A 70 -4.84 -19.92 0.98
N THR A 71 -5.10 -21.00 1.72
CA THR A 71 -4.22 -21.50 2.77
C THR A 71 -3.91 -22.97 2.55
N PHE A 72 -2.74 -23.42 3.06
CA PHE A 72 -2.29 -24.81 3.00
C PHE A 72 -1.94 -25.28 4.41
N ASP A 73 -2.53 -26.37 4.83
CA ASP A 73 -2.24 -27.00 6.11
C ASP A 73 -1.03 -27.93 5.95
N ILE A 74 0.13 -27.46 6.42
CA ILE A 74 1.40 -28.20 6.33
C ILE A 74 2.09 -28.34 7.68
N GLY A 75 1.44 -27.90 8.77
CA GLY A 75 1.99 -27.98 10.12
C GLY A 75 3.20 -27.08 10.37
N HIS A 76 3.39 -26.01 9.55
CA HIS A 76 4.52 -25.09 9.72
C HIS A 76 4.22 -24.03 10.77
N GLU A 77 5.13 -23.85 11.73
CA GLU A 77 4.98 -22.89 12.85
C GLU A 77 6.21 -21.97 12.99
N GLU A 78 7.15 -22.03 12.05
CA GLU A 78 8.34 -21.19 12.04
C GLU A 78 8.10 -19.90 11.23
N LEU A 79 8.98 -18.92 11.42
CA LEU A 79 8.91 -17.63 10.76
C LEU A 79 9.06 -17.75 9.24
N VAL A 80 8.08 -17.24 8.51
CA VAL A 80 8.09 -17.10 7.05
C VAL A 80 8.28 -15.64 6.70
N ILE A 81 9.24 -15.32 5.81
CA ILE A 81 9.49 -13.94 5.36
C ILE A 81 9.44 -13.87 3.84
N VAL A 82 8.70 -12.87 3.33
CA VAL A 82 8.72 -12.44 1.93
C VAL A 82 9.28 -11.04 1.87
N ARG A 83 10.37 -10.87 1.14
CA ARG A 83 11.10 -9.59 1.04
C ARG A 83 10.96 -8.97 -0.33
N ASP A 84 11.25 -7.67 -0.39
CA ASP A 84 11.40 -6.91 -1.62
C ASP A 84 10.14 -6.94 -2.49
N ILE A 85 8.97 -6.91 -1.86
CA ILE A 85 7.70 -6.74 -2.57
C ILE A 85 7.63 -5.29 -3.02
N GLU A 86 7.56 -5.05 -4.32
CA GLU A 86 7.47 -3.69 -4.86
C GLU A 86 6.22 -2.96 -4.34
N VAL A 87 6.37 -1.68 -4.03
CA VAL A 87 5.30 -0.79 -3.59
C VAL A 87 5.22 0.39 -4.53
N PHE A 88 4.07 0.58 -5.16
CA PHE A 88 3.71 1.79 -5.88
C PHE A 88 2.38 2.29 -5.34
N SER A 89 2.37 3.48 -4.75
CA SER A 89 1.19 4.05 -4.13
C SER A 89 1.12 5.56 -4.35
N HIS A 90 0.01 6.18 -3.96
CA HIS A 90 -0.20 7.62 -4.09
C HIS A 90 -0.48 8.25 -2.72
N CYS A 91 0.30 9.26 -2.38
CA CYS A 91 0.11 10.05 -1.17
C CYS A 91 -1.27 10.74 -1.22
N GLU A 92 -2.13 10.50 -0.22
CA GLU A 92 -3.48 11.07 -0.19
C GLU A 92 -3.52 12.61 -0.13
N HIS A 93 -2.42 13.24 0.35
CA HIS A 93 -2.36 14.70 0.50
C HIS A 93 -2.14 15.43 -0.84
N HIS A 94 -1.48 14.78 -1.81
CA HIS A 94 -1.06 15.42 -3.06
C HIS A 94 -1.38 14.61 -4.31
N LEU A 95 -1.89 13.38 -4.18
CA LEU A 95 -2.03 12.37 -5.25
C LEU A 95 -0.73 12.15 -6.03
N THR A 96 0.41 12.45 -5.39
CA THR A 96 1.75 12.24 -5.95
C THR A 96 2.25 10.86 -5.55
N PRO A 97 2.92 10.11 -6.44
CA PRO A 97 3.40 8.77 -6.11
C PRO A 97 4.40 8.73 -4.97
N PHE A 98 4.40 7.63 -4.25
CA PHE A 98 5.53 7.14 -3.47
C PHE A 98 5.77 5.68 -3.82
N HIS A 99 7.02 5.26 -3.80
CA HIS A 99 7.39 3.91 -4.24
C HIS A 99 8.58 3.37 -3.44
N GLY A 100 8.68 2.07 -3.40
CA GLY A 100 9.73 1.38 -2.68
C GLY A 100 9.48 -0.10 -2.53
N VAL A 101 9.74 -0.64 -1.33
CA VAL A 101 9.59 -2.06 -1.05
C VAL A 101 8.88 -2.30 0.28
N ALA A 102 8.15 -3.40 0.32
CA ALA A 102 7.57 -3.97 1.53
C ALA A 102 8.22 -5.32 1.84
N HIS A 103 8.39 -5.59 3.13
CA HIS A 103 8.82 -6.86 3.66
C HIS A 103 7.75 -7.35 4.63
N ILE A 104 7.32 -8.60 4.48
CA ILE A 104 6.30 -9.22 5.31
C ILE A 104 6.89 -10.46 5.97
N GLY A 105 6.85 -10.51 7.29
CA GLY A 105 7.15 -11.71 8.06
C GLY A 105 5.92 -12.15 8.85
N TYR A 106 5.67 -13.46 8.94
CA TYR A 106 4.63 -14.00 9.80
C TYR A 106 5.01 -15.36 10.35
N ILE A 107 4.49 -15.69 11.53
CA ILE A 107 4.60 -17.00 12.15
C ILE A 107 3.23 -17.67 11.99
N PRO A 108 3.10 -18.67 11.12
CA PRO A 108 1.81 -19.33 10.89
C PRO A 108 1.38 -20.16 12.10
N ARG A 109 0.08 -20.43 12.21
CA ARG A 109 -0.51 -21.37 13.16
C ARG A 109 -0.84 -22.67 12.44
N GLY A 110 0.20 -23.37 11.95
CA GLY A 110 0.06 -24.61 11.18
C GLY A 110 -0.33 -24.44 9.72
N LYS A 111 -1.02 -23.34 9.36
CA LYS A 111 -1.47 -23.05 7.99
C LYS A 111 -0.71 -21.89 7.38
N ILE A 112 -0.13 -22.10 6.22
CA ILE A 112 0.52 -21.03 5.43
C ILE A 112 -0.40 -20.51 4.34
N THR A 113 -0.15 -19.28 3.92
CA THR A 113 -0.79 -18.69 2.73
C THR A 113 0.13 -18.78 1.51
N GLY A 114 -0.46 -18.69 0.31
CA GLY A 114 0.34 -18.59 -0.91
C GLY A 114 1.17 -17.31 -0.93
N LEU A 115 2.46 -17.39 -1.27
CA LEU A 115 3.37 -16.23 -1.28
C LEU A 115 2.88 -15.08 -2.16
N SER A 116 2.28 -15.41 -3.31
CA SER A 116 1.66 -14.42 -4.22
C SER A 116 0.49 -13.66 -3.59
N LYS A 117 -0.17 -14.24 -2.57
CA LYS A 117 -1.27 -13.57 -1.87
C LYS A 117 -0.77 -12.40 -1.02
N LEU A 118 0.42 -12.53 -0.45
CA LEU A 118 1.07 -11.45 0.31
C LEU A 118 1.43 -10.27 -0.60
N ALA A 119 2.00 -10.54 -1.77
CA ALA A 119 2.29 -9.50 -2.75
C ALA A 119 1.00 -8.80 -3.23
N ARG A 120 -0.04 -9.56 -3.55
CA ARG A 120 -1.35 -8.99 -3.94
C ARG A 120 -2.02 -8.19 -2.83
N LEU A 121 -1.81 -8.55 -1.57
CA LEU A 121 -2.32 -7.78 -0.43
C LEU A 121 -1.64 -6.41 -0.35
N VAL A 122 -0.32 -6.38 -0.56
CA VAL A 122 0.44 -5.12 -0.65
C VAL A 122 -0.08 -4.27 -1.81
N ASP A 123 -0.23 -4.84 -3.00
CA ASP A 123 -0.74 -4.14 -4.19
C ASP A 123 -2.12 -3.56 -3.93
N MET A 124 -3.05 -4.36 -3.41
CA MET A 124 -4.43 -3.95 -3.15
C MET A 124 -4.50 -2.72 -2.23
N TYR A 125 -3.76 -2.73 -1.12
CA TYR A 125 -3.75 -1.59 -0.21
C TYR A 125 -2.95 -0.40 -0.75
N SER A 126 -1.90 -0.65 -1.55
CA SER A 126 -1.10 0.40 -2.19
C SER A 126 -1.90 1.16 -3.27
N LYS A 127 -2.80 0.48 -3.97
CA LYS A 127 -3.68 1.05 -5.00
C LYS A 127 -4.90 1.79 -4.41
N ARG A 128 -4.64 2.63 -3.40
CA ARG A 128 -5.57 3.55 -2.74
C ARG A 128 -4.86 4.87 -2.48
N PRO A 129 -5.58 6.00 -2.27
CA PRO A 129 -4.95 7.18 -1.67
C PRO A 129 -4.47 6.83 -0.26
N GLN A 130 -3.15 6.93 0.02
CA GLN A 130 -2.54 6.40 1.23
C GLN A 130 -1.67 7.40 1.99
N VAL A 131 -1.49 7.12 3.27
CA VAL A 131 -0.30 7.45 4.03
C VAL A 131 0.42 6.16 4.38
N GLN A 132 1.74 6.17 4.37
CA GLN A 132 2.55 4.95 4.49
C GLN A 132 2.32 4.22 5.82
N GLU A 133 2.09 4.96 6.90
CA GLU A 133 1.80 4.43 8.23
C GLU A 133 0.49 3.62 8.25
N ARG A 134 -0.55 4.14 7.57
CA ARG A 134 -1.84 3.43 7.45
C ARG A 134 -1.70 2.20 6.55
N LEU A 135 -1.01 2.32 5.42
CA LEU A 135 -0.72 1.21 4.51
C LEU A 135 -0.07 0.04 5.27
N THR A 136 0.98 0.34 6.02
CA THR A 136 1.73 -0.66 6.81
C THR A 136 0.84 -1.35 7.85
N THR A 137 0.00 -0.57 8.54
CA THR A 137 -0.92 -1.07 9.56
C THR A 137 -2.03 -1.92 8.94
N GLN A 138 -2.65 -1.48 7.85
CA GLN A 138 -3.73 -2.20 7.18
C GLN A 138 -3.28 -3.57 6.66
N ILE A 139 -2.06 -3.68 6.12
CA ILE A 139 -1.51 -4.97 5.67
C ILE A 139 -1.34 -5.91 6.87
N ALA A 140 -0.76 -5.43 7.97
CA ALA A 140 -0.54 -6.25 9.16
C ALA A 140 -1.86 -6.72 9.80
N ASP A 141 -2.83 -5.82 9.92
CA ASP A 141 -4.13 -6.12 10.54
C ASP A 141 -4.94 -7.10 9.69
N ALA A 142 -4.98 -6.93 8.36
CA ALA A 142 -5.65 -7.87 7.46
C ALA A 142 -5.06 -9.29 7.54
N MET A 143 -3.73 -9.41 7.70
CA MET A 143 -3.12 -10.72 7.91
C MET A 143 -3.54 -11.35 9.23
N VAL A 144 -3.64 -10.56 10.31
CA VAL A 144 -4.11 -11.07 11.61
C VAL A 144 -5.56 -11.51 11.51
N ASP A 145 -6.43 -10.68 10.94
CA ASP A 145 -7.87 -10.89 10.91
C ASP A 145 -8.27 -12.11 10.04
N ILE A 146 -7.53 -12.37 8.95
CA ILE A 146 -7.91 -13.39 7.97
C ILE A 146 -7.12 -14.69 8.13
N LEU A 147 -5.83 -14.62 8.46
CA LEU A 147 -4.95 -15.79 8.52
C LEU A 147 -4.74 -16.32 9.95
N ASP A 148 -5.13 -15.55 10.97
CA ASP A 148 -4.91 -15.85 12.40
C ASP A 148 -3.49 -16.40 12.70
N PRO A 149 -2.41 -15.72 12.29
CA PRO A 149 -1.05 -16.15 12.57
C PRO A 149 -0.68 -15.90 14.03
N LEU A 150 0.36 -16.59 14.52
CA LEU A 150 0.91 -16.33 15.86
C LEU A 150 1.59 -14.96 15.97
N GLY A 151 2.07 -14.41 14.86
CA GLY A 151 2.68 -13.09 14.81
C GLY A 151 2.84 -12.58 13.38
N VAL A 152 2.88 -11.25 13.23
CA VAL A 152 3.08 -10.54 11.95
C VAL A 152 4.05 -9.39 12.15
N ILE A 153 4.93 -9.18 11.18
CA ILE A 153 5.71 -7.97 11.00
C ILE A 153 5.60 -7.50 9.55
N VAL A 154 5.31 -6.21 9.36
CA VAL A 154 5.34 -5.55 8.07
C VAL A 154 6.28 -4.37 8.17
N ILE A 155 7.23 -4.27 7.25
CA ILE A 155 8.15 -3.12 7.13
C ILE A 155 8.03 -2.61 5.70
N ILE A 156 7.82 -1.30 5.55
CA ILE A 156 7.77 -0.63 4.25
C ILE A 156 8.80 0.48 4.23
N ASP A 157 9.60 0.54 3.17
CA ASP A 157 10.60 1.58 2.94
C ASP A 157 10.38 2.22 1.56
N CYS A 158 10.04 3.53 1.54
CA CYS A 158 9.68 4.23 0.31
C CYS A 158 10.34 5.60 0.19
N GLU A 159 10.53 6.02 -1.06
CA GLU A 159 10.72 7.40 -1.46
C GLU A 159 9.36 8.05 -1.75
N HIS A 160 9.17 9.28 -1.25
CA HIS A 160 7.95 10.06 -1.46
C HIS A 160 8.20 11.21 -2.44
N LEU A 161 7.66 11.12 -3.67
CA LEU A 161 7.83 12.17 -4.67
C LEU A 161 7.20 13.51 -4.25
N CYS A 162 6.22 13.51 -3.35
CA CYS A 162 5.69 14.74 -2.77
C CYS A 162 6.74 15.51 -1.93
N MET A 163 7.82 14.84 -1.50
CA MET A 163 8.95 15.44 -0.78
C MET A 163 10.19 15.62 -1.67
N SER A 164 10.45 14.69 -2.60
CA SER A 164 11.70 14.70 -3.39
C SER A 164 11.62 15.61 -4.61
N MET A 165 10.53 15.57 -5.39
CA MET A 165 10.42 16.34 -6.64
C MET A 165 9.95 17.78 -6.46
N ARG A 166 9.27 18.09 -5.36
CA ARG A 166 8.69 19.41 -5.03
C ARG A 166 8.69 19.63 -3.51
N GLY A 167 8.16 20.78 -3.05
CA GLY A 167 8.09 21.12 -1.63
C GLY A 167 9.49 21.25 -1.03
N VAL A 168 9.82 20.39 -0.07
CA VAL A 168 11.12 20.45 0.65
C VAL A 168 12.31 19.93 -0.17
N ARG A 169 12.08 19.26 -1.30
CA ARG A 169 13.08 18.79 -2.27
C ARG A 169 14.23 17.96 -1.65
N LYS A 170 13.86 16.93 -0.86
CA LYS A 170 14.80 16.02 -0.20
C LYS A 170 14.80 14.66 -0.90
N SER A 171 15.48 14.55 -2.04
CA SER A 171 15.53 13.35 -2.89
C SER A 171 16.24 12.15 -2.26
N GLN A 172 17.06 12.36 -1.23
CA GLN A 172 17.72 11.27 -0.52
C GLN A 172 16.93 10.78 0.72
N ALA A 173 15.84 11.46 1.07
CA ALA A 173 15.04 11.07 2.20
C ALA A 173 14.18 9.85 1.86
N ARG A 174 14.23 8.84 2.72
CA ARG A 174 13.35 7.68 2.66
C ARG A 174 12.56 7.58 3.95
N THR A 175 11.36 7.05 3.85
CA THR A 175 10.48 6.82 4.99
C THR A 175 10.37 5.32 5.22
N THR A 176 10.75 4.88 6.43
CA THR A 176 10.57 3.49 6.84
C THR A 176 9.47 3.43 7.90
N THR A 177 8.47 2.59 7.69
CA THR A 177 7.38 2.33 8.64
C THR A 177 7.33 0.85 8.99
N SER A 178 6.87 0.54 10.21
CA SER A 178 6.71 -0.84 10.65
C SER A 178 5.43 -1.06 11.44
N ALA A 179 4.82 -2.23 11.28
CA ALA A 179 3.71 -2.71 12.09
C ALA A 179 4.01 -4.12 12.58
N VAL A 180 3.80 -4.37 13.87
CA VAL A 180 4.14 -5.65 14.52
C VAL A 180 2.93 -6.14 15.32
N ARG A 181 2.62 -7.45 15.26
CA ARG A 181 1.51 -8.09 15.98
C ARG A 181 1.94 -9.43 16.57
N GLY A 182 1.22 -9.87 17.61
CA GLY A 182 1.37 -11.19 18.20
C GLY A 182 2.76 -11.44 18.77
N GLN A 183 3.31 -12.64 18.55
CA GLN A 183 4.61 -13.06 19.07
C GLN A 183 5.79 -12.22 18.58
N LEU A 184 5.66 -11.54 17.44
CA LEU A 184 6.69 -10.63 16.95
C LEU A 184 6.78 -9.32 17.75
N LEU A 185 5.88 -9.10 18.73
CA LEU A 185 6.06 -8.06 19.75
C LEU A 185 7.21 -8.36 20.68
N ASN A 186 7.59 -9.65 20.86
CA ASN A 186 8.76 -10.03 21.65
C ASN A 186 10.04 -9.47 21.00
N PRO A 187 10.91 -8.78 21.75
CA PRO A 187 12.10 -8.15 21.18
C PRO A 187 13.08 -9.13 20.52
N ALA A 188 13.23 -10.35 21.03
CA ALA A 188 14.15 -11.35 20.47
C ALA A 188 13.63 -11.87 19.11
N THR A 189 12.37 -12.27 19.04
CA THR A 189 11.74 -12.75 17.80
C THR A 189 11.68 -11.62 16.73
N ARG A 190 11.41 -10.40 17.16
CA ARG A 190 11.46 -9.22 16.27
C ARG A 190 12.87 -8.98 15.74
N ALA A 191 13.89 -9.05 16.57
CA ALA A 191 15.28 -8.85 16.16
C ALA A 191 15.71 -9.91 15.13
N GLU A 192 15.31 -11.15 15.30
CA GLU A 192 15.54 -12.23 14.33
C GLU A 192 14.88 -11.90 12.99
N ALA A 193 13.58 -11.53 12.98
CA ALA A 193 12.86 -11.17 11.77
C ALA A 193 13.53 -10.00 11.04
N ILE A 194 13.92 -8.94 11.77
CA ILE A 194 14.61 -7.78 11.19
C ILE A 194 15.98 -8.19 10.64
N SER A 195 16.73 -9.07 11.33
CA SER A 195 18.01 -9.57 10.84
C SER A 195 17.86 -10.31 9.52
N LEU A 196 16.86 -11.18 9.39
CA LEU A 196 16.57 -11.92 8.16
C LEU A 196 16.10 -11.01 7.03
N ILE A 197 15.33 -9.96 7.34
CA ILE A 197 14.90 -8.95 6.34
C ILE A 197 16.11 -8.17 5.81
N ASN A 198 17.06 -7.81 6.66
CA ASN A 198 18.22 -7.00 6.30
C ASN A 198 19.40 -7.80 5.72
N GLN A 199 19.32 -9.12 5.63
CA GLN A 199 20.38 -9.92 5.00
C GLN A 199 20.54 -9.50 3.53
N SER A 200 21.74 -9.02 3.19
CA SER A 200 22.12 -8.76 1.77
C SER A 200 22.03 -10.06 0.95
N ARG A 201 21.57 -9.92 -0.28
CA ARG A 201 21.61 -11.01 -1.28
C ARG A 201 23.05 -11.33 -1.63
#